data_b8d62f75e06a6c896e0f537fd5b2a453
#
_entry.id   b8d62f75e06a6c896e0f537fd5b2a453
#
_cell.length_a   1.000
_cell.length_b   1.000
_cell.length_c   1.000
_cell.angle_alpha   90.00
_cell.angle_beta   90.00
_cell.angle_gamma   90.00
#
_symmetry.space_group_name_H-M   'P 1'
#
loop_
_entity.id
_entity.type
_entity.pdbx_description
1 polymer ?
#
loop_
_entity_poly.entity_id
_entity_poly.type
_entity_poly.pdbx_seq_one_letter_code
_entity_poly.pdbx_strand_id
1 'polypeptide(L)'
;MSRYSLIILIQQTRGGETTSLVQQAKNTGGQLGESTGNVFENVATFFGNILAYLVSIEFIGNLVATVVVVGLAILFYKLSMRFVPRILRWHLPEAEGGTTYRDRVRIQRRDTAVTLVRQILRYVTFAIVALFIVSIFLRNALPTVAGASILAAVLGFSAQSFFRDIIAGFFILFEGQYNVGDFIWVESAKAAGIVEEFGLRTTTLRTPSGEHVYIANGSITSVTKYGSGQQSYTIDVQLKNDEAADRVIEELEEQRGLELYLTSPQLMNREETSEGNIRLQLFAGVLPSTGWLVEENLIECIKAAAGEDGLAAEPLVYKVDRQSVRRLRNFMPSDQ
;
A
#
# COMPACT_ATOMS: atom_id res chain seq x y z
N MET A 1 98.88 9.75 -33.27
CA MET A 1 98.15 10.26 -32.10
C MET A 1 98.74 9.63 -30.85
N SER A 2 99.34 10.44 -30.01
CA SER A 2 100.14 10.03 -28.86
C SER A 2 99.32 9.38 -27.78
N ARG A 3 99.84 8.31 -27.15
CA ARG A 3 99.25 7.62 -25.99
C ARG A 3 98.78 8.58 -24.85
N TYR A 4 99.42 9.74 -24.76
CA TYR A 4 99.13 10.79 -23.79
C TYR A 4 97.72 11.50 -24.02
N SER A 5 97.31 11.63 -25.27
CA SER A 5 96.02 12.23 -25.56
C SER A 5 94.79 11.34 -25.17
N LEU A 6 94.98 10.04 -25.23
CA LEU A 6 93.92 9.08 -24.83
C LEU A 6 93.77 9.00 -23.31
N ILE A 7 94.84 9.12 -22.52
CA ILE A 7 94.79 9.12 -21.06
C ILE A 7 94.18 10.39 -20.51
N ILE A 8 94.40 11.54 -21.13
CA ILE A 8 93.82 12.82 -20.75
C ILE A 8 92.30 12.79 -21.08
N LEU A 9 91.93 12.18 -22.20
CA LEU A 9 90.47 12.10 -22.59
C LEU A 9 89.72 11.16 -21.64
N ILE A 10 90.32 10.01 -21.20
CA ILE A 10 89.70 9.08 -20.23
C ILE A 10 89.62 9.69 -18.83
N GLN A 11 90.56 10.51 -18.41
CA GLN A 11 90.46 11.21 -17.13
C GLN A 11 89.45 12.34 -17.14
N GLN A 12 89.25 13.05 -18.28
CA GLN A 12 88.30 14.09 -18.41
C GLN A 12 86.86 13.57 -18.46
N THR A 13 86.61 12.44 -19.14
CA THR A 13 85.32 11.76 -19.17
C THR A 13 84.93 11.16 -17.84
N ARG A 14 85.86 10.50 -17.11
CA ARG A 14 85.55 9.96 -15.79
C ARG A 14 85.31 11.00 -14.71
N GLY A 15 86.04 12.17 -14.78
CA GLY A 15 85.85 13.29 -13.86
C GLY A 15 84.48 13.95 -14.04
N GLY A 16 84.02 14.09 -15.32
CA GLY A 16 82.71 14.67 -15.61
C GLY A 16 81.49 13.81 -15.17
N GLU A 17 81.58 12.52 -15.40
CA GLU A 17 80.53 11.60 -14.98
C GLU A 17 80.43 11.47 -13.47
N THR A 18 81.53 11.39 -12.74
CA THR A 18 81.51 11.30 -11.27
C THR A 18 80.97 12.62 -10.66
N THR A 19 81.32 13.78 -11.23
CA THR A 19 80.79 15.08 -10.76
C THR A 19 79.29 15.19 -11.02
N SER A 20 78.78 14.74 -12.18
CA SER A 20 77.32 14.73 -12.49
C SER A 20 76.58 13.79 -11.56
N LEU A 21 77.06 12.60 -11.27
CA LEU A 21 76.46 11.66 -10.35
C LEU A 21 76.40 12.16 -8.91
N VAL A 22 77.48 12.82 -8.44
CA VAL A 22 77.53 13.41 -7.10
C VAL A 22 76.59 14.58 -7.00
N GLN A 23 76.47 15.42 -8.06
CA GLN A 23 75.52 16.50 -8.10
C GLN A 23 74.09 16.02 -8.15
N GLN A 24 73.80 14.96 -8.90
CA GLN A 24 72.49 14.31 -8.97
C GLN A 24 72.12 13.67 -7.63
N ALA A 25 73.06 12.97 -6.96
CA ALA A 25 72.81 12.44 -5.62
C ALA A 25 72.59 13.53 -4.57
N LYS A 26 73.30 14.66 -4.66
CA LYS A 26 73.06 15.82 -3.76
C LYS A 26 71.71 16.51 -3.99
N ASN A 27 71.30 16.60 -5.25
CA ASN A 27 69.98 17.17 -5.59
C ASN A 27 68.86 16.23 -5.17
N THR A 28 68.99 14.90 -5.37
CA THR A 28 68.00 13.90 -4.94
C THR A 28 67.94 13.81 -3.42
N GLY A 29 69.08 13.89 -2.73
CA GLY A 29 69.13 13.93 -1.26
C GLY A 29 68.49 15.22 -0.69
N GLY A 30 68.71 16.33 -1.36
CA GLY A 30 68.04 17.60 -1.01
C GLY A 30 66.51 17.56 -1.19
N GLN A 31 66.04 17.01 -2.31
CA GLN A 31 64.59 16.84 -2.56
C GLN A 31 63.96 15.84 -1.59
N LEU A 32 64.63 14.77 -1.23
CA LEU A 32 64.12 13.81 -0.23
C LEU A 32 64.11 14.43 1.18
N GLY A 33 65.09 15.26 1.54
CA GLY A 33 65.12 15.98 2.81
C GLY A 33 64.01 17.03 2.90
N GLU A 34 63.77 17.74 1.80
CA GLU A 34 62.75 18.78 1.72
C GLU A 34 61.35 18.16 1.71
N SER A 35 61.14 17.05 1.00
CA SER A 35 59.86 16.35 0.99
C SER A 35 59.53 15.73 2.36
N THR A 36 60.49 15.15 3.06
CA THR A 36 60.31 14.62 4.42
C THR A 36 60.07 15.72 5.44
N GLY A 37 60.78 16.85 5.34
CA GLY A 37 60.53 18.03 6.16
C GLY A 37 59.10 18.59 6.00
N ASN A 38 58.65 18.70 4.77
CA ASN A 38 57.28 19.12 4.46
C ASN A 38 56.20 18.16 4.98
N VAL A 39 56.48 16.84 4.97
CA VAL A 39 55.54 15.85 5.55
C VAL A 39 55.45 16.00 7.07
N PHE A 40 56.59 16.15 7.76
CA PHE A 40 56.58 16.37 9.20
C PHE A 40 55.96 17.69 9.60
N GLU A 41 56.17 18.75 8.86
CA GLU A 41 55.59 20.03 9.10
C GLU A 41 54.06 20.02 8.84
N ASN A 42 53.61 19.37 7.78
CA ASN A 42 52.19 19.16 7.50
C ASN A 42 51.51 18.31 8.57
N VAL A 43 52.16 17.29 9.07
CA VAL A 43 51.65 16.45 10.17
C VAL A 43 51.60 17.25 11.47
N ALA A 44 52.67 18.02 11.80
CA ALA A 44 52.69 18.86 12.98
C ALA A 44 51.64 19.98 12.95
N THR A 45 51.46 20.62 11.80
CA THR A 45 50.39 21.63 11.60
C THR A 45 49.00 21.01 11.65
N PHE A 46 48.80 19.81 11.11
CA PHE A 46 47.57 19.06 11.22
C PHE A 46 47.20 18.78 12.69
N PHE A 47 48.14 18.25 13.46
CA PHE A 47 47.92 18.00 14.90
C PHE A 47 47.77 19.31 15.68
N GLY A 48 48.54 20.34 15.36
CA GLY A 48 48.39 21.68 15.94
C GLY A 48 47.02 22.28 15.70
N ASN A 49 46.48 22.15 14.49
CA ASN A 49 45.16 22.63 14.14
C ASN A 49 44.06 21.82 14.85
N ILE A 50 44.24 20.51 15.00
CA ILE A 50 43.33 19.69 15.79
C ILE A 50 43.31 20.11 17.24
N LEU A 51 44.47 20.31 17.86
CA LEU A 51 44.58 20.75 19.25
C LEU A 51 43.96 22.15 19.46
N ALA A 52 44.27 23.07 18.54
CA ALA A 52 43.67 24.41 18.59
C ALA A 52 42.15 24.38 18.44
N TYR A 53 41.61 23.51 17.57
CA TYR A 53 40.16 23.30 17.45
C TYR A 53 39.54 22.70 18.72
N LEU A 54 40.19 21.70 19.34
CA LEU A 54 39.70 21.05 20.57
C LEU A 54 39.64 22.00 21.77
N VAL A 55 40.45 23.06 21.77
CA VAL A 55 40.45 24.10 22.82
C VAL A 55 39.63 25.31 22.44
N SER A 56 39.11 25.37 21.23
CA SER A 56 38.34 26.50 20.75
C SER A 56 36.95 26.59 21.45
N ILE A 57 36.47 27.83 21.61
CA ILE A 57 35.14 28.12 22.13
C ILE A 57 34.07 27.47 21.22
N GLU A 58 34.33 27.37 19.93
CA GLU A 58 33.43 26.72 18.96
C GLU A 58 33.28 25.20 19.26
N PHE A 59 34.39 24.53 19.58
CA PHE A 59 34.34 23.11 19.94
C PHE A 59 33.57 22.88 21.25
N ILE A 60 33.80 23.72 22.25
CA ILE A 60 33.08 23.65 23.52
C ILE A 60 31.59 23.93 23.29
N GLY A 61 31.25 24.91 22.46
CA GLY A 61 29.87 25.18 22.07
C GLY A 61 29.19 24.01 21.37
N ASN A 62 29.90 23.37 20.42
CA ASN A 62 29.40 22.19 19.70
C ASN A 62 29.25 20.97 20.64
N LEU A 63 30.15 20.82 21.61
CA LEU A 63 30.07 19.76 22.62
C LEU A 63 28.83 19.95 23.50
N VAL A 64 28.59 21.16 24.00
CA VAL A 64 27.39 21.50 24.78
C VAL A 64 26.12 21.27 23.95
N ALA A 65 26.09 21.74 22.70
CA ALA A 65 24.97 21.51 21.80
C ALA A 65 24.70 20.00 21.60
N THR A 66 25.75 19.22 21.40
CA THR A 66 25.66 17.75 21.27
C THR A 66 25.05 17.11 22.52
N VAL A 67 25.51 17.51 23.72
CA VAL A 67 24.97 17.00 24.99
C VAL A 67 23.50 17.36 25.13
N VAL A 68 23.10 18.57 24.76
CA VAL A 68 21.69 19.01 24.79
C VAL A 68 20.84 18.20 23.81
N VAL A 69 21.30 18.01 22.56
CA VAL A 69 20.59 17.22 21.54
C VAL A 69 20.42 15.78 21.99
N VAL A 70 21.48 15.15 22.51
CA VAL A 70 21.42 13.79 23.03
C VAL A 70 20.47 13.70 24.25
N GLY A 71 20.53 14.68 25.15
CA GLY A 71 19.61 14.75 26.31
C GLY A 71 18.14 14.87 25.88
N LEU A 72 17.83 15.75 24.91
CA LEU A 72 16.49 15.90 24.35
C LEU A 72 16.04 14.63 23.63
N ALA A 73 16.93 13.98 22.88
CA ALA A 73 16.62 12.73 22.20
C ALA A 73 16.30 11.58 23.19
N ILE A 74 17.06 11.48 24.25
CA ILE A 74 16.80 10.49 25.34
C ILE A 74 15.46 10.80 26.01
N LEU A 75 15.16 12.07 26.27
CA LEU A 75 13.89 12.50 26.84
C LEU A 75 12.72 12.15 25.90
N PHE A 76 12.85 12.49 24.63
CA PHE A 76 11.86 12.17 23.60
C PHE A 76 11.65 10.65 23.48
N TYR A 77 12.74 9.87 23.43
CA TYR A 77 12.68 8.42 23.42
C TYR A 77 11.97 7.84 24.65
N LYS A 78 12.32 8.29 25.85
CA LYS A 78 11.65 7.85 27.11
C LYS A 78 10.17 8.22 27.11
N LEU A 79 9.83 9.42 26.64
CA LEU A 79 8.46 9.89 26.56
C LEU A 79 7.65 9.07 25.57
N SER A 80 8.18 8.87 24.37
CA SER A 80 7.57 8.04 23.32
C SER A 80 7.35 6.60 23.82
N MET A 81 8.33 6.01 24.51
CA MET A 81 8.21 4.68 25.10
C MET A 81 7.15 4.57 26.19
N ARG A 82 6.78 5.69 26.81
CA ARG A 82 5.73 5.74 27.83
C ARG A 82 4.35 5.92 27.22
N PHE A 83 4.26 6.65 26.07
CA PHE A 83 3.00 6.95 25.39
C PHE A 83 2.58 5.86 24.39
N VAL A 84 3.51 5.30 23.62
CA VAL A 84 3.21 4.28 22.59
C VAL A 84 2.42 3.09 23.15
N PRO A 85 2.84 2.42 24.25
CA PRO A 85 2.06 1.30 24.77
C PRO A 85 0.72 1.75 25.38
N ARG A 86 0.60 2.99 25.84
CA ARG A 86 -0.66 3.53 26.40
C ARG A 86 -1.69 3.77 25.30
N ILE A 87 -1.28 4.33 24.15
CA ILE A 87 -2.14 4.55 22.99
C ILE A 87 -2.56 3.21 22.38
N LEU A 88 -1.62 2.26 22.26
CA LEU A 88 -1.92 0.95 21.71
C LEU A 88 -2.88 0.13 22.59
N ARG A 89 -2.83 0.33 23.91
CA ARG A 89 -3.76 -0.33 24.86
C ARG A 89 -5.18 0.23 24.78
N TRP A 90 -5.35 1.49 24.44
CA TRP A 90 -6.68 2.13 24.34
C TRP A 90 -7.50 1.64 23.14
N HIS A 91 -6.85 1.16 22.07
CA HIS A 91 -7.52 0.75 20.84
C HIS A 91 -7.70 -0.77 20.71
N LEU A 92 -7.18 -1.55 21.66
CA LEU A 92 -7.30 -3.01 21.61
C LEU A 92 -8.15 -3.45 22.81
N PRO A 93 -9.34 -4.05 22.58
CA PRO A 93 -10.17 -4.57 23.67
C PRO A 93 -9.37 -5.57 24.49
N GLU A 94 -9.49 -5.45 25.82
CA GLU A 94 -8.94 -6.44 26.74
C GLU A 94 -9.59 -7.78 26.42
N ALA A 95 -8.75 -8.79 26.17
CA ALA A 95 -9.23 -10.16 26.08
C ALA A 95 -9.73 -10.57 27.45
N GLU A 96 -11.05 -10.48 27.68
CA GLU A 96 -11.68 -11.07 28.86
C GLU A 96 -11.38 -12.55 28.84
N GLY A 97 -10.55 -13.00 29.78
CA GLY A 97 -10.42 -14.33 30.37
C GLY A 97 -10.61 -15.62 29.55
N GLY A 98 -10.50 -15.55 28.23
CA GLY A 98 -10.70 -16.70 27.35
C GLY A 98 -9.44 -17.55 27.18
N THR A 99 -9.51 -18.83 27.56
CA THR A 99 -8.44 -19.84 27.37
C THR A 99 -8.34 -20.38 25.95
N THR A 100 -8.98 -19.74 24.98
CA THR A 100 -9.10 -20.19 23.61
C THR A 100 -7.78 -19.96 22.81
N TYR A 101 -7.40 -20.91 21.97
CA TYR A 101 -6.24 -20.82 21.08
C TYR A 101 -6.18 -19.49 20.29
N ARG A 102 -7.34 -18.98 19.85
CA ARG A 102 -7.47 -17.70 19.12
C ARG A 102 -7.02 -16.49 19.96
N ASP A 103 -7.28 -16.51 21.26
CA ASP A 103 -6.91 -15.40 22.18
C ASP A 103 -5.39 -15.35 22.39
N ARG A 104 -4.74 -16.51 22.50
CA ARG A 104 -3.27 -16.61 22.59
C ARG A 104 -2.58 -16.08 21.33
N VAL A 105 -3.09 -16.37 20.13
CA VAL A 105 -2.54 -15.85 18.87
C VAL A 105 -2.69 -14.33 18.77
N ARG A 106 -3.82 -13.77 19.22
CA ARG A 106 -4.04 -12.30 19.25
C ARG A 106 -3.07 -11.60 20.21
N ILE A 107 -2.87 -12.13 21.41
CA ILE A 107 -1.95 -11.59 22.41
C ILE A 107 -0.51 -11.61 21.87
N GLN A 108 -0.09 -12.72 21.28
CA GLN A 108 1.26 -12.86 20.72
C GLN A 108 1.52 -11.88 19.55
N ARG A 109 0.54 -11.67 18.66
CA ARG A 109 0.62 -10.66 17.59
C ARG A 109 0.76 -9.25 18.13
N ARG A 110 0.05 -8.92 19.21
CA ARG A 110 0.11 -7.62 19.89
C ARG A 110 1.49 -7.33 20.47
N ASP A 111 2.08 -8.28 21.19
CA ASP A 111 3.39 -8.11 21.82
C ASP A 111 4.49 -7.98 20.76
N THR A 112 4.38 -8.70 19.67
CA THR A 112 5.28 -8.57 18.50
C THR A 112 5.15 -7.19 17.87
N ALA A 113 3.94 -6.68 17.64
CA ALA A 113 3.72 -5.35 17.06
C ALA A 113 4.28 -4.23 17.94
N VAL A 114 4.05 -4.27 19.25
CA VAL A 114 4.62 -3.30 20.20
C VAL A 114 6.15 -3.34 20.19
N THR A 115 6.73 -4.54 20.10
CA THR A 115 8.18 -4.72 20.05
C THR A 115 8.77 -4.16 18.75
N LEU A 116 8.13 -4.41 17.61
CA LEU A 116 8.54 -3.87 16.31
C LEU A 116 8.48 -2.33 16.28
N VAL A 117 7.37 -1.74 16.72
CA VAL A 117 7.23 -0.27 16.80
C VAL A 117 8.32 0.32 17.69
N ARG A 118 8.61 -0.31 18.84
CA ARG A 118 9.69 0.11 19.75
C ARG A 118 11.05 0.06 19.08
N GLN A 119 11.36 -0.98 18.32
CA GLN A 119 12.64 -1.11 17.61
C GLN A 119 12.76 -0.05 16.52
N ILE A 120 11.73 0.14 15.68
CA ILE A 120 11.71 1.15 14.63
C ILE A 120 11.93 2.54 15.24
N LEU A 121 11.19 2.89 16.28
CA LEU A 121 11.32 4.18 16.95
C LEU A 121 12.73 4.41 17.51
N ARG A 122 13.36 3.37 18.05
CA ARG A 122 14.74 3.43 18.51
C ARG A 122 15.70 3.76 17.36
N TYR A 123 15.63 3.01 16.24
CA TYR A 123 16.54 3.24 15.10
C TYR A 123 16.30 4.61 14.44
N VAL A 124 15.07 5.04 14.31
CA VAL A 124 14.74 6.38 13.80
C VAL A 124 15.31 7.47 14.70
N THR A 125 15.16 7.33 16.02
CA THR A 125 15.73 8.29 16.98
C THR A 125 17.25 8.33 16.88
N PHE A 126 17.94 7.17 16.80
CA PHE A 126 19.39 7.12 16.61
C PHE A 126 19.82 7.77 15.31
N ALA A 127 19.13 7.50 14.19
CA ALA A 127 19.45 8.08 12.89
C ALA A 127 19.33 9.61 12.92
N ILE A 128 18.26 10.15 13.51
CA ILE A 128 18.07 11.60 13.66
C ILE A 128 19.17 12.22 14.51
N VAL A 129 19.48 11.61 15.66
CA VAL A 129 20.56 12.11 16.54
C VAL A 129 21.90 12.10 15.82
N ALA A 130 22.23 11.03 15.11
CA ALA A 130 23.47 10.93 14.35
C ALA A 130 23.57 12.05 13.28
N LEU A 131 22.48 12.31 12.56
CA LEU A 131 22.43 13.41 11.58
C LEU A 131 22.65 14.78 12.24
N PHE A 132 22.02 15.03 13.40
CA PHE A 132 22.20 16.27 14.14
C PHE A 132 23.64 16.43 14.64
N ILE A 133 24.25 15.38 15.20
CA ILE A 133 25.64 15.40 15.64
C ILE A 133 26.57 15.72 14.47
N VAL A 134 26.40 15.03 13.33
CA VAL A 134 27.18 15.28 12.12
C VAL A 134 27.03 16.73 11.67
N SER A 135 25.79 17.28 11.68
CA SER A 135 25.55 18.68 11.27
C SER A 135 26.21 19.73 12.20
N ILE A 136 26.33 19.44 13.50
CA ILE A 136 26.96 20.34 14.47
C ILE A 136 28.48 20.46 14.21
N PHE A 137 29.13 19.34 13.84
CA PHE A 137 30.59 19.31 13.62
C PHE A 137 31.01 19.71 12.20
N LEU A 138 30.11 19.66 11.22
CA LEU A 138 30.42 20.12 9.87
C LEU A 138 30.29 21.65 9.80
N ARG A 139 31.39 22.33 9.47
CA ARG A 139 31.41 23.81 9.24
C ARG A 139 30.46 24.25 8.11
N ASN A 140 30.13 23.35 7.21
CA ASN A 140 29.15 23.55 6.13
C ASN A 140 28.01 22.56 6.27
N ALA A 141 26.82 23.04 6.65
CA ALA A 141 25.63 22.21 6.81
C ALA A 141 25.06 21.72 5.46
N LEU A 142 25.43 22.35 4.34
CA LEU A 142 24.87 22.04 3.01
C LEU A 142 24.99 20.57 2.59
N PRO A 143 26.16 19.88 2.71
CA PRO A 143 26.26 18.46 2.35
C PRO A 143 25.40 17.57 3.22
N THR A 144 25.26 17.89 4.52
CA THR A 144 24.44 17.12 5.47
C THR A 144 22.98 17.27 5.16
N VAL A 145 22.53 18.51 4.87
CA VAL A 145 21.14 18.78 4.48
C VAL A 145 20.81 18.10 3.15
N ALA A 146 21.71 18.16 2.17
CA ALA A 146 21.52 17.49 0.87
C ALA A 146 21.40 15.96 1.04
N GLY A 147 22.31 15.35 1.80
CA GLY A 147 22.28 13.90 2.08
C GLY A 147 21.03 13.48 2.85
N ALA A 148 20.62 14.25 3.87
CA ALA A 148 19.40 14.01 4.63
C ALA A 148 18.14 14.16 3.75
N SER A 149 18.13 15.12 2.82
CA SER A 149 17.01 15.31 1.89
C SER A 149 16.85 14.13 0.93
N ILE A 150 17.94 13.57 0.42
CA ILE A 150 17.90 12.39 -0.44
C ILE A 150 17.36 11.18 0.35
N LEU A 151 17.86 10.96 1.57
CA LEU A 151 17.35 9.88 2.44
C LEU A 151 15.86 10.06 2.76
N ALA A 152 15.45 11.27 3.08
CA ALA A 152 14.04 11.60 3.35
C ALA A 152 13.16 11.35 2.11
N ALA A 153 13.63 11.69 0.92
CA ALA A 153 12.93 11.42 -0.34
C ALA A 153 12.76 9.90 -0.56
N VAL A 154 13.82 9.11 -0.41
CA VAL A 154 13.77 7.65 -0.56
C VAL A 154 12.80 7.02 0.44
N LEU A 155 12.85 7.43 1.70
CA LEU A 155 11.92 6.94 2.74
C LEU A 155 10.49 7.40 2.46
N GLY A 156 10.29 8.63 1.98
CA GLY A 156 8.99 9.16 1.59
C GLY A 156 8.36 8.38 0.45
N PHE A 157 9.10 8.10 -0.61
CA PHE A 157 8.63 7.27 -1.72
C PHE A 157 8.31 5.83 -1.27
N SER A 158 9.14 5.26 -0.37
CA SER A 158 8.88 3.93 0.18
C SER A 158 7.61 3.87 1.04
N ALA A 159 7.27 4.94 1.73
CA ALA A 159 6.09 5.03 2.58
C ALA A 159 4.83 5.53 1.84
N GLN A 160 4.94 5.95 0.59
CA GLN A 160 3.85 6.57 -0.18
C GLN A 160 2.60 5.70 -0.27
N SER A 161 2.75 4.40 -0.54
CA SER A 161 1.61 3.47 -0.62
C SER A 161 0.90 3.33 0.73
N PHE A 162 1.64 3.29 1.83
CA PHE A 162 1.08 3.22 3.17
C PHE A 162 0.22 4.46 3.50
N PHE A 163 0.71 5.65 3.20
CA PHE A 163 -0.07 6.88 3.41
C PHE A 163 -1.29 6.94 2.51
N ARG A 164 -1.17 6.51 1.26
CA ARG A 164 -2.31 6.42 0.34
C ARG A 164 -3.42 5.51 0.88
N ASP A 165 -3.05 4.35 1.44
CA ASP A 165 -4.03 3.43 2.03
C ASP A 165 -4.80 4.06 3.21
N ILE A 166 -4.09 4.78 4.08
CA ILE A 166 -4.69 5.45 5.23
C ILE A 166 -5.63 6.58 4.80
N ILE A 167 -5.16 7.43 3.88
CA ILE A 167 -5.95 8.56 3.37
C ILE A 167 -7.21 8.04 2.66
N ALA A 168 -7.08 7.02 1.82
CA ALA A 168 -8.22 6.39 1.16
C ALA A 168 -9.23 5.82 2.18
N GLY A 169 -8.73 5.09 3.20
CA GLY A 169 -9.59 4.57 4.27
C GLY A 169 -10.33 5.68 5.03
N PHE A 170 -9.67 6.79 5.31
CA PHE A 170 -10.33 7.95 5.90
C PHE A 170 -11.47 8.50 5.03
N PHE A 171 -11.22 8.69 3.72
CA PHE A 171 -12.25 9.21 2.81
C PHE A 171 -13.40 8.23 2.62
N ILE A 172 -13.15 6.93 2.47
CA ILE A 172 -14.19 5.90 2.38
C ILE A 172 -15.14 5.99 3.58
N LEU A 173 -14.59 6.12 4.80
CA LEU A 173 -15.38 6.25 6.02
C LEU A 173 -16.10 7.59 6.11
N PHE A 174 -15.40 8.69 5.81
CA PHE A 174 -15.95 10.05 5.92
C PHE A 174 -17.08 10.31 4.91
N GLU A 175 -16.93 9.82 3.68
CA GLU A 175 -17.92 9.93 2.62
C GLU A 175 -19.03 8.88 2.74
N GLY A 176 -18.83 7.85 3.56
CA GLY A 176 -19.81 6.77 3.74
C GLY A 176 -20.04 5.95 2.46
N GLN A 177 -18.97 5.73 1.66
CA GLN A 177 -19.09 5.00 0.40
C GLN A 177 -19.67 3.59 0.61
N TYR A 178 -19.20 2.89 1.65
CA TYR A 178 -19.77 1.62 2.13
C TYR A 178 -19.50 1.44 3.62
N ASN A 179 -20.24 0.54 4.25
CA ASN A 179 -20.15 0.23 5.67
C ASN A 179 -19.95 -1.28 5.89
N VAL A 180 -19.58 -1.66 7.12
CA VAL A 180 -19.57 -3.06 7.55
C VAL A 180 -21.00 -3.62 7.40
N GLY A 181 -21.11 -4.78 6.76
CA GLY A 181 -22.36 -5.44 6.43
C GLY A 181 -22.88 -5.17 5.01
N ASP A 182 -22.33 -4.17 4.30
CA ASP A 182 -22.70 -3.92 2.89
C ASP A 182 -22.10 -5.00 1.98
N PHE A 183 -22.85 -5.41 0.96
CA PHE A 183 -22.30 -6.23 -0.13
C PHE A 183 -21.72 -5.31 -1.20
N ILE A 184 -20.43 -5.48 -1.49
CA ILE A 184 -19.72 -4.66 -2.47
C ILE A 184 -18.97 -5.51 -3.49
N TRP A 185 -18.79 -4.96 -4.68
CA TRP A 185 -17.85 -5.44 -5.69
C TRP A 185 -16.72 -4.42 -5.82
N VAL A 186 -15.50 -4.92 -5.67
CA VAL A 186 -14.27 -4.10 -5.82
C VAL A 186 -13.59 -4.48 -7.12
N GLU A 187 -13.62 -3.56 -8.10
CA GLU A 187 -13.13 -3.79 -9.46
C GLU A 187 -11.63 -4.11 -9.49
N SER A 188 -10.83 -3.36 -8.74
CA SER A 188 -9.37 -3.52 -8.71
C SER A 188 -8.92 -4.87 -8.13
N ALA A 189 -9.69 -5.44 -7.21
CA ALA A 189 -9.43 -6.74 -6.61
C ALA A 189 -10.16 -7.90 -7.32
N LYS A 190 -11.09 -7.58 -8.24
CA LYS A 190 -12.02 -8.53 -8.88
C LYS A 190 -12.72 -9.42 -7.84
N ALA A 191 -13.10 -8.83 -6.71
CA ALA A 191 -13.67 -9.54 -5.59
C ALA A 191 -15.02 -8.94 -5.19
N ALA A 192 -16.00 -9.82 -4.92
CA ALA A 192 -17.31 -9.48 -4.39
C ALA A 192 -17.52 -10.13 -3.03
N GLY A 193 -18.13 -9.40 -2.11
CA GLY A 193 -18.43 -9.96 -0.80
C GLY A 193 -19.04 -8.95 0.16
N ILE A 194 -19.40 -9.44 1.34
CA ILE A 194 -19.86 -8.63 2.45
C ILE A 194 -18.65 -8.02 3.14
N VAL A 195 -18.69 -6.72 3.40
CA VAL A 195 -17.68 -6.04 4.21
C VAL A 195 -17.77 -6.56 5.64
N GLU A 196 -16.81 -7.36 6.05
CA GLU A 196 -16.76 -7.96 7.39
C GLU A 196 -16.03 -7.04 8.38
N GLU A 197 -14.96 -6.41 7.92
CA GLU A 197 -14.17 -5.49 8.74
C GLU A 197 -13.66 -4.33 7.87
N PHE A 198 -13.75 -3.15 8.42
CA PHE A 198 -13.19 -1.94 7.84
C PHE A 198 -12.09 -1.40 8.77
N GLY A 199 -10.84 -1.52 8.33
CA GLY A 199 -9.66 -1.03 9.04
C GLY A 199 -9.13 0.27 8.45
N LEU A 200 -8.21 0.92 9.18
CA LEU A 200 -7.59 2.17 8.74
C LEU A 200 -6.87 2.03 7.38
N ARG A 201 -6.24 0.89 7.12
CA ARG A 201 -5.45 0.62 5.91
C ARG A 201 -6.06 -0.42 4.99
N THR A 202 -6.89 -1.30 5.50
CA THR A 202 -7.42 -2.45 4.77
C THR A 202 -8.89 -2.65 5.01
N THR A 203 -9.61 -3.03 3.97
CA THR A 203 -10.98 -3.54 4.02
C THR A 203 -10.95 -5.06 3.86
N THR A 204 -11.68 -5.78 4.70
CA THR A 204 -11.82 -7.24 4.63
C THR A 204 -13.20 -7.58 4.11
N LEU A 205 -13.25 -8.32 3.01
CA LEU A 205 -14.47 -8.87 2.44
C LEU A 205 -14.58 -10.35 2.76
N ARG A 206 -15.80 -10.82 3.07
CA ARG A 206 -16.15 -12.23 3.06
C ARG A 206 -16.89 -12.54 1.76
N THR A 207 -16.30 -13.39 0.93
CA THR A 207 -16.91 -13.82 -0.34
C THR A 207 -18.05 -14.83 -0.07
N PRO A 208 -18.96 -15.05 -1.03
CA PRO A 208 -19.97 -16.09 -0.93
C PRO A 208 -19.41 -17.51 -0.75
N SER A 209 -18.18 -17.77 -1.23
CA SER A 209 -17.44 -19.02 -1.00
C SER A 209 -16.85 -19.15 0.41
N GLY A 210 -16.99 -18.11 1.27
CA GLY A 210 -16.51 -18.11 2.65
C GLY A 210 -15.06 -17.64 2.82
N GLU A 211 -14.41 -17.21 1.76
CA GLU A 211 -13.04 -16.69 1.79
C GLU A 211 -12.98 -15.28 2.36
N HIS A 212 -11.87 -14.94 3.03
CA HIS A 212 -11.58 -13.60 3.48
C HIS A 212 -10.59 -12.93 2.52
N VAL A 213 -11.03 -11.89 1.83
CA VAL A 213 -10.22 -11.10 0.91
C VAL A 213 -9.80 -9.80 1.59
N TYR A 214 -8.49 -9.61 1.77
CA TYR A 214 -7.90 -8.41 2.37
C TYR A 214 -7.45 -7.45 1.28
N ILE A 215 -8.08 -6.28 1.21
CA ILE A 215 -7.83 -5.28 0.18
C ILE A 215 -7.26 -4.02 0.83
N ALA A 216 -6.11 -3.53 0.34
CA ALA A 216 -5.58 -2.24 0.78
C ALA A 216 -6.51 -1.11 0.31
N ASN A 217 -6.91 -0.22 1.22
CA ASN A 217 -7.88 0.85 0.90
C ASN A 217 -7.43 1.73 -0.26
N GLY A 218 -6.12 2.04 -0.35
CA GLY A 218 -5.56 2.84 -1.44
C GLY A 218 -5.52 2.15 -2.80
N SER A 219 -5.81 0.84 -2.86
CA SER A 219 -5.97 0.10 -4.12
C SER A 219 -7.42 0.05 -4.60
N ILE A 220 -8.39 0.47 -3.78
CA ILE A 220 -9.80 0.52 -4.14
C ILE A 220 -10.03 1.78 -4.98
N THR A 221 -10.03 1.61 -6.31
CA THR A 221 -10.22 2.71 -7.26
C THR A 221 -11.68 2.91 -7.63
N SER A 222 -12.45 1.84 -7.58
CA SER A 222 -13.87 1.81 -7.91
C SER A 222 -14.56 0.74 -7.08
N VAL A 223 -15.72 1.07 -6.54
CA VAL A 223 -16.55 0.16 -5.76
C VAL A 223 -18.00 0.25 -6.24
N THR A 224 -18.63 -0.90 -6.45
CA THR A 224 -20.06 -0.99 -6.67
C THR A 224 -20.72 -1.51 -5.39
N LYS A 225 -21.58 -0.71 -4.78
CA LYS A 225 -22.37 -1.10 -3.62
C LYS A 225 -23.74 -1.57 -4.06
N TYR A 226 -24.16 -2.75 -3.61
CA TYR A 226 -25.49 -3.29 -3.85
C TYR A 226 -26.42 -2.86 -2.71
N GLY A 227 -27.28 -1.88 -2.97
CA GLY A 227 -28.10 -1.22 -1.94
C GLY A 227 -29.09 -2.13 -1.23
N SER A 228 -29.55 -3.20 -1.88
CA SER A 228 -30.43 -4.23 -1.30
C SER A 228 -29.68 -5.49 -0.85
N GLY A 229 -28.34 -5.49 -0.96
CA GLY A 229 -27.51 -6.68 -0.71
C GLY A 229 -27.68 -7.77 -1.77
N GLN A 230 -28.54 -7.58 -2.76
CA GLN A 230 -28.84 -8.53 -3.83
C GLN A 230 -28.77 -7.89 -5.21
N GLN A 231 -28.52 -8.71 -6.22
CA GLN A 231 -28.67 -8.35 -7.61
C GLN A 231 -30.06 -8.76 -8.08
N SER A 232 -30.85 -7.78 -8.51
CA SER A 232 -32.25 -7.98 -8.92
C SER A 232 -32.34 -8.21 -10.42
N TYR A 233 -33.13 -9.20 -10.80
CA TYR A 233 -33.41 -9.54 -12.19
C TYR A 233 -34.92 -9.44 -12.44
N THR A 234 -35.29 -8.86 -13.58
CA THR A 234 -36.61 -8.93 -14.15
C THR A 234 -36.52 -9.78 -15.42
N ILE A 235 -37.35 -10.77 -15.54
CA ILE A 235 -37.40 -11.68 -16.68
C ILE A 235 -38.75 -11.50 -17.35
N ASP A 236 -38.73 -11.32 -18.64
CA ASP A 236 -39.91 -11.13 -19.49
C ASP A 236 -40.04 -12.35 -20.40
N VAL A 237 -41.08 -13.13 -20.21
CA VAL A 237 -41.34 -14.38 -20.95
C VAL A 237 -42.64 -14.22 -21.75
N GLN A 238 -42.55 -14.48 -23.05
CA GLN A 238 -43.73 -14.46 -23.95
C GLN A 238 -44.07 -15.89 -24.35
N LEU A 239 -45.32 -16.28 -24.08
CA LEU A 239 -45.84 -17.63 -24.25
C LEU A 239 -47.05 -17.60 -25.19
N LYS A 240 -47.23 -18.67 -25.98
CA LYS A 240 -48.25 -18.75 -27.01
C LYS A 240 -49.63 -19.11 -26.45
N ASN A 241 -49.71 -19.74 -25.28
CA ASN A 241 -50.94 -20.20 -24.68
C ASN A 241 -50.92 -20.21 -23.16
N ASP A 242 -52.11 -20.29 -22.52
CA ASP A 242 -52.28 -20.34 -21.08
C ASP A 242 -51.68 -21.58 -20.43
N GLU A 243 -51.70 -22.75 -21.12
CA GLU A 243 -51.18 -23.98 -20.58
C GLU A 243 -49.65 -23.92 -20.39
N ALA A 244 -48.92 -23.27 -21.32
CA ALA A 244 -47.50 -23.04 -21.20
C ALA A 244 -47.23 -22.03 -20.07
N ALA A 245 -48.04 -21.03 -19.88
CA ALA A 245 -47.94 -20.06 -18.80
C ALA A 245 -48.10 -20.73 -17.43
N ASP A 246 -49.08 -21.60 -17.29
CA ASP A 246 -49.35 -22.29 -16.03
C ASP A 246 -48.20 -23.27 -15.69
N ARG A 247 -47.64 -24.01 -16.66
CA ARG A 247 -46.46 -24.85 -16.44
C ARG A 247 -45.24 -24.04 -15.98
N VAL A 248 -45.00 -22.90 -16.59
CA VAL A 248 -43.87 -22.00 -16.16
C VAL A 248 -44.12 -21.50 -14.73
N ILE A 249 -45.34 -21.16 -14.37
CA ILE A 249 -45.66 -20.72 -12.99
C ILE A 249 -45.45 -21.85 -11.99
N GLU A 250 -45.86 -23.07 -12.31
CA GLU A 250 -45.66 -24.26 -11.47
C GLU A 250 -44.16 -24.53 -11.27
N GLU A 251 -43.35 -24.47 -12.31
CA GLU A 251 -41.89 -24.62 -12.23
C GLU A 251 -41.26 -23.53 -11.30
N LEU A 252 -41.73 -22.27 -11.36
CA LEU A 252 -41.28 -21.21 -10.47
C LEU A 252 -41.56 -21.52 -8.99
N GLU A 253 -42.65 -22.21 -8.70
CA GLU A 253 -42.99 -22.61 -7.34
C GLU A 253 -42.04 -23.71 -6.81
N GLU A 254 -41.61 -24.63 -7.67
CA GLU A 254 -40.60 -25.64 -7.32
C GLU A 254 -39.25 -24.98 -7.05
N GLN A 255 -38.88 -23.96 -7.79
CA GLN A 255 -37.64 -23.18 -7.61
C GLN A 255 -37.62 -22.33 -6.33
N ARG A 256 -38.77 -22.04 -5.70
CA ARG A 256 -38.87 -21.25 -4.46
C ARG A 256 -38.13 -21.87 -3.26
N GLY A 257 -37.88 -23.16 -3.26
CA GLY A 257 -37.21 -23.91 -2.19
C GLY A 257 -35.69 -23.82 -2.23
N LEU A 258 -35.09 -23.24 -3.27
CA LEU A 258 -33.63 -23.17 -3.39
C LEU A 258 -33.07 -22.03 -2.54
N GLU A 259 -32.22 -22.38 -1.56
CA GLU A 259 -31.53 -21.40 -0.67
C GLU A 259 -30.56 -20.46 -1.40
N LEU A 260 -30.32 -20.70 -2.70
CA LEU A 260 -29.42 -19.89 -3.53
C LEU A 260 -30.01 -18.54 -3.95
N TYR A 261 -31.35 -18.43 -3.90
CA TYR A 261 -32.05 -17.17 -4.17
C TYR A 261 -32.22 -16.36 -2.87
N LEU A 262 -31.82 -15.10 -2.87
CA LEU A 262 -32.15 -14.15 -1.79
C LEU A 262 -33.61 -13.72 -1.85
N THR A 263 -34.13 -13.56 -3.07
CA THR A 263 -35.55 -13.42 -3.33
C THR A 263 -35.90 -14.48 -4.37
N SER A 264 -36.68 -15.48 -3.97
CA SER A 264 -37.09 -16.57 -4.84
C SER A 264 -37.78 -16.06 -6.10
N PRO A 265 -37.65 -16.78 -7.21
CA PRO A 265 -38.39 -16.42 -8.43
C PRO A 265 -39.88 -16.32 -8.17
N GLN A 266 -40.50 -15.23 -8.61
CA GLN A 266 -41.90 -14.98 -8.40
C GLN A 266 -42.52 -14.25 -9.58
N LEU A 267 -43.81 -14.58 -9.84
CA LEU A 267 -44.64 -13.88 -10.82
C LEU A 267 -44.98 -12.48 -10.30
N MET A 268 -44.68 -11.46 -11.11
CA MET A 268 -45.03 -10.08 -10.80
C MET A 268 -46.25 -9.60 -11.57
N ASN A 269 -46.37 -10.01 -12.81
CA ASN A 269 -47.46 -9.63 -13.68
C ASN A 269 -47.71 -10.68 -14.75
N ARG A 270 -49.01 -10.86 -15.11
CA ARG A 270 -49.46 -11.68 -16.25
C ARG A 270 -50.39 -10.80 -17.09
N GLU A 271 -50.06 -10.64 -18.33
CA GLU A 271 -50.82 -9.81 -19.28
C GLU A 271 -51.03 -10.59 -20.58
N GLU A 272 -52.21 -10.48 -21.15
CA GLU A 272 -52.46 -10.95 -22.51
C GLU A 272 -52.10 -9.86 -23.49
N THR A 273 -51.26 -10.20 -24.47
CA THR A 273 -50.83 -9.26 -25.50
C THR A 273 -51.85 -9.18 -26.61
N SER A 274 -51.91 -8.04 -27.33
CA SER A 274 -52.84 -7.82 -28.46
C SER A 274 -52.76 -8.88 -29.56
N GLU A 275 -51.69 -9.70 -29.59
CA GLU A 275 -51.51 -10.81 -30.51
C GLU A 275 -52.03 -12.17 -29.98
N GLY A 276 -52.67 -12.17 -28.77
CA GLY A 276 -53.14 -13.37 -28.13
C GLY A 276 -52.08 -14.18 -27.40
N ASN A 277 -50.83 -13.68 -27.30
CA ASN A 277 -49.79 -14.28 -26.53
C ASN A 277 -49.87 -13.86 -25.06
N ILE A 278 -49.37 -14.70 -24.15
CA ILE A 278 -49.31 -14.39 -22.73
C ILE A 278 -47.93 -13.91 -22.36
N ARG A 279 -47.82 -12.74 -21.76
CA ARG A 279 -46.64 -12.14 -21.24
C ARG A 279 -46.55 -12.33 -19.72
N LEU A 280 -45.56 -13.05 -19.24
CA LEU A 280 -45.21 -13.18 -17.83
C LEU A 280 -44.05 -12.27 -17.48
N GLN A 281 -44.20 -11.43 -16.47
CA GLN A 281 -43.09 -10.70 -15.84
C GLN A 281 -42.71 -11.37 -14.54
N LEU A 282 -41.48 -11.87 -14.50
CA LEU A 282 -40.95 -12.56 -13.35
C LEU A 282 -39.88 -11.70 -12.68
N PHE A 283 -39.67 -11.90 -11.39
CA PHE A 283 -38.68 -11.23 -10.60
C PHE A 283 -37.89 -12.29 -9.81
N ALA A 284 -36.57 -12.13 -9.77
CA ALA A 284 -35.69 -12.94 -8.93
C ALA A 284 -34.56 -12.08 -8.36
N GLY A 285 -34.15 -12.37 -7.13
CA GLY A 285 -33.02 -11.71 -6.47
C GLY A 285 -31.96 -12.73 -6.07
N VAL A 286 -30.73 -12.51 -6.52
CA VAL A 286 -29.61 -13.41 -6.24
C VAL A 286 -28.46 -12.66 -5.60
N LEU A 287 -27.53 -13.37 -4.99
CA LEU A 287 -26.27 -12.75 -4.55
C LEU A 287 -25.55 -12.12 -5.75
N PRO A 288 -24.99 -10.92 -5.61
CA PRO A 288 -24.11 -10.38 -6.63
C PRO A 288 -22.94 -11.36 -6.84
N SER A 289 -22.59 -11.65 -8.07
CA SER A 289 -21.66 -12.71 -8.53
C SER A 289 -22.30 -14.09 -8.82
N THR A 290 -23.57 -14.32 -8.48
CA THR A 290 -24.27 -15.57 -8.83
C THR A 290 -25.33 -15.35 -9.91
N GLY A 291 -25.15 -14.38 -10.78
CA GLY A 291 -26.09 -14.03 -11.86
C GLY A 291 -26.38 -15.18 -12.84
N TRP A 292 -25.42 -16.11 -13.02
CA TRP A 292 -25.58 -17.31 -13.83
C TRP A 292 -26.81 -18.16 -13.40
N LEU A 293 -27.18 -18.10 -12.11
CA LEU A 293 -28.33 -18.80 -11.58
C LEU A 293 -29.65 -18.35 -12.24
N VAL A 294 -29.72 -17.08 -12.63
CA VAL A 294 -30.87 -16.53 -13.36
C VAL A 294 -30.65 -16.58 -14.86
N GLU A 295 -29.49 -16.12 -15.33
CA GLU A 295 -29.19 -15.93 -16.75
C GLU A 295 -29.08 -17.25 -17.52
N GLU A 296 -28.67 -18.32 -16.85
CA GLU A 296 -28.51 -19.65 -17.44
C GLU A 296 -29.55 -20.60 -16.84
N ASN A 297 -29.43 -20.94 -15.55
CA ASN A 297 -30.21 -22.02 -14.93
C ASN A 297 -31.71 -21.74 -14.93
N LEU A 298 -32.18 -20.57 -14.41
CA LEU A 298 -33.60 -20.28 -14.36
C LEU A 298 -34.23 -20.15 -15.77
N ILE A 299 -33.48 -19.58 -16.72
CA ILE A 299 -33.93 -19.47 -18.10
C ILE A 299 -34.07 -20.85 -18.76
N GLU A 300 -33.14 -21.78 -18.51
CA GLU A 300 -33.24 -23.14 -19.00
C GLU A 300 -34.47 -23.87 -18.40
N CYS A 301 -34.72 -23.72 -17.09
CA CYS A 301 -35.91 -24.26 -16.44
C CYS A 301 -37.18 -23.70 -17.06
N ILE A 302 -37.25 -22.38 -17.29
CA ILE A 302 -38.40 -21.72 -17.94
C ILE A 302 -38.62 -22.27 -19.37
N LYS A 303 -37.54 -22.40 -20.15
CA LYS A 303 -37.64 -22.94 -21.52
C LYS A 303 -38.10 -24.41 -21.51
N ALA A 304 -37.59 -25.22 -20.60
CA ALA A 304 -38.00 -26.62 -20.44
C ALA A 304 -39.48 -26.75 -20.04
N ALA A 305 -39.95 -25.94 -19.09
CA ALA A 305 -41.34 -25.93 -18.66
C ALA A 305 -42.30 -25.46 -19.75
N ALA A 306 -41.92 -24.40 -20.51
CA ALA A 306 -42.70 -23.93 -21.64
C ALA A 306 -42.86 -24.96 -22.77
N GLY A 307 -41.79 -25.78 -22.97
CA GLY A 307 -41.70 -26.69 -24.10
C GLY A 307 -41.29 -26.02 -25.41
N GLU A 308 -40.83 -26.80 -26.40
CA GLU A 308 -40.33 -26.24 -27.68
C GLU A 308 -41.34 -25.37 -28.42
N ASP A 309 -42.63 -25.69 -28.36
CA ASP A 309 -43.69 -24.96 -29.03
C ASP A 309 -44.41 -23.89 -28.14
N GLY A 310 -44.13 -23.84 -26.84
CA GLY A 310 -44.82 -22.98 -25.91
C GLY A 310 -44.31 -21.53 -25.87
N LEU A 311 -43.08 -21.28 -26.29
CA LEU A 311 -42.49 -19.94 -26.31
C LEU A 311 -42.92 -19.18 -27.57
N ALA A 312 -43.36 -17.92 -27.44
CA ALA A 312 -43.60 -17.01 -28.54
C ALA A 312 -42.31 -16.23 -28.92
N ALA A 313 -41.43 -15.97 -27.96
CA ALA A 313 -40.14 -15.33 -28.15
C ALA A 313 -39.15 -15.82 -27.07
N GLU A 314 -37.83 -15.62 -27.33
CA GLU A 314 -36.76 -15.86 -26.35
C GLU A 314 -37.02 -15.03 -25.08
N PRO A 315 -36.90 -15.62 -23.87
CA PRO A 315 -36.98 -14.88 -22.61
C PRO A 315 -35.98 -13.75 -22.52
N LEU A 316 -36.41 -12.56 -22.16
CA LEU A 316 -35.54 -11.40 -22.00
C LEU A 316 -35.22 -11.20 -20.52
N VAL A 317 -33.92 -11.06 -20.21
CA VAL A 317 -33.42 -10.86 -18.85
C VAL A 317 -32.84 -9.47 -18.69
N TYR A 318 -33.38 -8.73 -17.70
CA TYR A 318 -32.94 -7.38 -17.39
C TYR A 318 -32.34 -7.30 -15.99
N LYS A 319 -31.14 -6.73 -15.84
CA LYS A 319 -30.53 -6.39 -14.55
C LYS A 319 -31.08 -5.04 -14.06
N VAL A 320 -32.32 -5.00 -13.64
CA VAL A 320 -33.00 -3.74 -13.33
C VAL A 320 -33.63 -3.81 -11.94
N ASP A 321 -33.21 -2.90 -11.06
CA ASP A 321 -33.89 -2.63 -9.82
C ASP A 321 -35.07 -1.69 -10.04
N ARG A 322 -36.27 -2.16 -9.72
CA ARG A 322 -37.54 -1.41 -9.91
C ARG A 322 -37.59 -0.10 -9.11
N GLN A 323 -36.97 -0.06 -7.93
CA GLN A 323 -36.95 1.15 -7.12
C GLN A 323 -36.12 2.23 -7.81
N SER A 324 -34.97 1.84 -8.37
CA SER A 324 -34.10 2.72 -9.15
C SER A 324 -34.79 3.24 -10.41
N VAL A 325 -35.52 2.38 -11.13
CA VAL A 325 -36.29 2.80 -12.31
C VAL A 325 -37.40 3.78 -11.95
N ARG A 326 -38.15 3.54 -10.86
CA ARG A 326 -39.18 4.50 -10.40
C ARG A 326 -38.59 5.85 -10.04
N ARG A 327 -37.39 5.86 -9.36
CA ARG A 327 -36.69 7.10 -9.05
C ARG A 327 -36.24 7.82 -10.32
N LEU A 328 -35.61 7.11 -11.25
CA LEU A 328 -35.16 7.69 -12.53
C LEU A 328 -36.34 8.28 -13.32
N ARG A 329 -37.50 7.59 -13.37
CA ARG A 329 -38.70 8.09 -14.05
C ARG A 329 -39.24 9.39 -13.43
N ASN A 330 -39.10 9.55 -12.11
CA ASN A 330 -39.52 10.79 -11.44
C ASN A 330 -38.59 11.98 -11.72
N PHE A 331 -37.33 11.71 -12.17
CA PHE A 331 -36.39 12.74 -12.59
C PHE A 331 -36.46 13.07 -14.08
N MET A 332 -37.07 12.21 -14.90
CA MET A 332 -37.27 12.52 -16.30
C MET A 332 -38.43 13.53 -16.43
N PRO A 333 -38.26 14.61 -17.21
CA PRO A 333 -39.40 15.50 -17.54
C PRO A 333 -40.51 14.63 -18.19
N SER A 334 -41.72 14.73 -17.68
CA SER A 334 -42.86 14.18 -18.38
C SER A 334 -42.96 14.90 -19.72
N ASP A 335 -42.67 14.18 -20.80
CA ASP A 335 -42.98 14.69 -22.15
C ASP A 335 -44.45 15.06 -22.17
N GLN A 336 -44.70 16.39 -22.25
CA GLN A 336 -46.05 16.97 -22.48
C GLN A 336 -46.43 16.80 -23.95
#